data_393271fa0550e82027a23d742b717810
#
_entry.id   393271fa0550e82027a23d742b717810
#
_cell.length_a   1.000
_cell.length_b   1.000
_cell.length_c   1.000
_cell.angle_alpha   90.00
_cell.angle_beta   90.00
_cell.angle_gamma   90.00
#
_symmetry.space_group_name_H-M   'P 1'
#
loop_
_entity.id
_entity.type
_entity.pdbx_description
1 polymer ?
#
loop_
_entity_poly.entity_id
_entity_poly.type
_entity_poly.pdbx_seq_one_letter_code
_entity_poly.pdbx_strand_id
1 'polypeptide(L)'
;MEYKTLVRELGEKLGMELDGALGAVGLEIEGVSVVLQLAGGARGDILFTHADLGLPPPERRDALGRAVLEANFLYQGTGGASFALNPADGHLHLQRYDWLARLDADRALEALTRFADTVAAWRRIIADCRQTASSAQPPSELPAAAPFLRV
;
A
#
# COMPACT_ATOMS: atom_id res chain seq x y z
N MET A 1 -4.34 -16.39 -18.71
CA MET A 1 -3.75 -15.25 -19.47
C MET A 1 -2.28 -15.19 -19.14
N GLU A 2 -1.41 -14.88 -20.10
CA GLU A 2 0.00 -14.63 -19.84
C GLU A 2 0.23 -13.19 -19.39
N TYR A 3 1.23 -12.97 -18.54
CA TYR A 3 1.56 -11.64 -17.97
C TYR A 3 1.79 -10.57 -19.06
N LYS A 4 2.57 -10.90 -20.09
CA LYS A 4 2.84 -9.94 -21.19
C LYS A 4 1.58 -9.53 -21.93
N THR A 5 0.68 -10.47 -22.15
CA THR A 5 -0.62 -10.21 -22.79
C THR A 5 -1.48 -9.29 -21.92
N LEU A 6 -1.55 -9.57 -20.62
CA LEU A 6 -2.28 -8.73 -19.66
C LEU A 6 -1.75 -7.30 -19.63
N VAL A 7 -0.41 -7.15 -19.53
CA VAL A 7 0.24 -5.82 -19.49
C VAL A 7 -0.02 -5.04 -20.77
N ARG A 8 0.09 -5.67 -21.94
CA ARG A 8 -0.22 -5.04 -23.23
C ARG A 8 -1.68 -4.57 -23.30
N GLU A 9 -2.61 -5.43 -22.95
CA GLU A 9 -4.06 -5.11 -22.98
C GLU A 9 -4.43 -4.01 -21.97
N LEU A 10 -3.79 -3.98 -20.79
CA LEU A 10 -3.92 -2.88 -19.84
C LEU A 10 -3.39 -1.58 -20.43
N GLY A 11 -2.24 -1.61 -21.10
CA GLY A 11 -1.68 -0.45 -21.80
C GLY A 11 -2.65 0.10 -22.83
N GLU A 12 -3.24 -0.74 -23.67
CA GLU A 12 -4.23 -0.36 -24.66
C GLU A 12 -5.45 0.33 -24.03
N LYS A 13 -5.96 -0.21 -22.90
CA LYS A 13 -7.10 0.39 -22.17
C LYS A 13 -6.76 1.72 -21.50
N LEU A 14 -5.53 1.89 -21.04
CA LEU A 14 -5.05 3.12 -20.39
C LEU A 14 -4.51 4.15 -21.38
N GLY A 15 -4.43 3.81 -22.67
CA GLY A 15 -3.87 4.70 -23.69
C GLY A 15 -2.36 4.92 -23.52
N MET A 16 -1.62 3.96 -22.98
CA MET A 16 -0.18 4.01 -22.74
C MET A 16 0.51 2.75 -23.24
N GLU A 17 1.78 2.90 -23.61
CA GLU A 17 2.60 1.76 -24.01
C GLU A 17 3.27 1.14 -22.75
N LEU A 18 2.93 -0.12 -22.45
CA LEU A 18 3.46 -0.87 -21.32
C LEU A 18 4.24 -2.08 -21.82
N ASP A 19 5.47 -2.25 -21.31
CA ASP A 19 6.31 -3.40 -21.63
C ASP A 19 6.45 -4.34 -20.44
N GLY A 20 5.86 -5.53 -20.55
CA GLY A 20 5.93 -6.59 -19.56
C GLY A 20 7.15 -7.52 -19.70
N ALA A 21 8.14 -7.20 -20.55
CA ALA A 21 9.25 -8.11 -20.86
C ALA A 21 10.14 -8.44 -19.65
N LEU A 22 10.30 -7.49 -18.72
CA LEU A 22 11.14 -7.66 -17.50
C LEU A 22 10.39 -8.28 -16.31
N GLY A 23 9.11 -8.67 -16.49
CA GLY A 23 8.31 -9.24 -15.39
C GLY A 23 7.85 -8.20 -14.35
N ALA A 24 8.19 -6.92 -14.53
CA ALA A 24 7.70 -5.82 -13.72
C ALA A 24 7.44 -4.60 -14.59
N VAL A 25 6.38 -3.85 -14.30
CA VAL A 25 6.04 -2.60 -14.99
C VAL A 25 5.46 -1.59 -14.00
N GLY A 26 5.97 -0.35 -14.08
CA GLY A 26 5.40 0.79 -13.35
C GLY A 26 4.39 1.51 -14.22
N LEU A 27 3.29 1.92 -13.63
CA LEU A 27 2.25 2.71 -14.28
C LEU A 27 1.64 3.72 -13.31
N GLU A 28 0.92 4.69 -13.83
CA GLU A 28 0.20 5.67 -13.03
C GLU A 28 -1.29 5.52 -13.24
N ILE A 29 -2.04 5.36 -12.15
CA ILE A 29 -3.51 5.32 -12.14
C ILE A 29 -4.00 6.48 -11.29
N GLU A 30 -4.68 7.45 -11.92
CA GLU A 30 -5.28 8.61 -11.23
C GLU A 30 -4.28 9.36 -10.32
N GLY A 31 -3.04 9.52 -10.78
CA GLY A 31 -1.96 10.19 -10.03
C GLY A 31 -1.30 9.30 -8.96
N VAL A 32 -1.61 8.01 -8.92
CA VAL A 32 -0.99 7.04 -8.03
C VAL A 32 -0.03 6.15 -8.81
N SER A 33 1.26 6.21 -8.47
CA SER A 33 2.27 5.29 -9.01
C SER A 33 2.09 3.90 -8.43
N VAL A 34 1.94 2.92 -9.29
CA VAL A 34 1.71 1.52 -8.97
C VAL A 34 2.71 0.66 -9.74
N VAL A 35 3.19 -0.41 -9.13
CA VAL A 35 4.04 -1.40 -9.79
C VAL A 35 3.27 -2.71 -9.89
N LEU A 36 3.26 -3.28 -11.09
CA LEU A 36 2.80 -4.64 -11.37
C LEU A 36 4.02 -5.54 -11.51
N GLN A 37 4.09 -6.60 -10.74
CA GLN A 37 5.20 -7.54 -10.76
C GLN A 37 4.72 -8.97 -10.88
N LEU A 38 5.25 -9.69 -11.85
CA LEU A 38 5.05 -11.13 -11.99
C LEU A 38 5.87 -11.89 -10.96
N ALA A 39 5.25 -12.79 -10.25
CA ALA A 39 5.94 -13.79 -9.44
C ALA A 39 5.42 -15.19 -9.80
N GLY A 40 6.33 -16.08 -10.13
CA GLY A 40 6.03 -17.49 -10.37
C GLY A 40 6.08 -18.30 -9.09
N GLY A 41 5.23 -19.31 -8.98
CA GLY A 41 5.21 -20.22 -7.84
C GLY A 41 4.73 -21.60 -8.22
N ALA A 42 4.91 -22.58 -7.32
CA ALA A 42 4.50 -23.97 -7.53
C ALA A 42 2.99 -24.15 -7.78
N ARG A 43 2.18 -23.15 -7.45
CA ARG A 43 0.71 -23.14 -7.62
C ARG A 43 0.23 -22.28 -8.79
N GLY A 44 1.15 -21.75 -9.61
CA GLY A 44 0.87 -20.86 -10.75
C GLY A 44 1.42 -19.46 -10.57
N ASP A 45 1.26 -18.64 -11.60
CA ASP A 45 1.77 -17.28 -11.63
C ASP A 45 0.83 -16.33 -10.86
N ILE A 46 1.45 -15.42 -10.14
CA ILE A 46 0.80 -14.40 -9.32
C ILE A 46 1.19 -13.03 -9.87
N LEU A 47 0.21 -12.16 -10.00
CA LEU A 47 0.43 -10.74 -10.22
C LEU A 47 0.45 -10.04 -8.86
N PHE A 48 1.62 -9.53 -8.45
CA PHE A 48 1.69 -8.56 -7.37
C PHE A 48 1.43 -7.17 -7.90
N THR A 49 0.59 -6.44 -7.17
CA THR A 49 0.34 -5.01 -7.35
C THR A 49 0.78 -4.33 -6.06
N HIS A 50 1.69 -3.36 -6.13
CA HIS A 50 2.12 -2.63 -4.95
C HIS A 50 2.37 -1.15 -5.22
N ALA A 51 2.25 -0.34 -4.17
CA ALA A 51 2.53 1.08 -4.19
C ALA A 51 3.33 1.48 -2.94
N ASP A 52 4.29 2.36 -3.13
CA ASP A 52 5.09 2.94 -2.06
C ASP A 52 4.32 4.10 -1.39
N LEU A 53 4.21 4.05 -0.07
CA LEU A 53 3.59 5.09 0.78
C LEU A 53 4.64 5.96 1.48
N GLY A 54 5.93 5.68 1.28
CA GLY A 54 7.05 6.39 1.87
C GLY A 54 7.42 5.92 3.28
N LEU A 55 8.35 6.66 3.88
CA LEU A 55 8.81 6.39 5.24
C LEU A 55 7.75 6.83 6.26
N PRO A 56 7.44 5.96 7.25
CA PRO A 56 6.64 6.37 8.39
C PRO A 56 7.30 7.53 9.16
N PRO A 57 6.54 8.57 9.58
CA PRO A 57 7.09 9.62 10.41
C PRO A 57 7.68 9.04 11.72
N PRO A 58 8.92 9.36 12.10
CA PRO A 58 9.57 8.75 13.27
C PRO A 58 8.74 8.87 14.54
N GLU A 59 8.16 10.05 14.78
CA GLU A 59 7.37 10.40 15.96
C GLU A 59 5.97 9.75 16.00
N ARG A 60 5.53 9.19 14.89
CA ARG A 60 4.22 8.52 14.75
C ARG A 60 4.34 7.05 14.36
N ARG A 61 5.55 6.52 14.33
CA ARG A 61 5.81 5.16 13.83
C ARG A 61 5.00 4.10 14.56
N ASP A 62 4.89 4.18 15.88
CA ASP A 62 4.14 3.20 16.67
C ASP A 62 2.63 3.31 16.44
N ALA A 63 2.10 4.54 16.44
CA ALA A 63 0.68 4.77 16.20
C ALA A 63 0.28 4.36 14.77
N LEU A 64 1.10 4.70 13.77
CA LEU A 64 0.86 4.29 12.39
C LEU A 64 1.03 2.77 12.23
N GLY A 65 2.04 2.17 12.87
CA GLY A 65 2.24 0.72 12.88
C GLY A 65 1.03 -0.02 13.42
N ARG A 66 0.44 0.46 14.51
CA ARG A 66 -0.81 -0.08 15.05
C ARG A 66 -1.97 0.08 14.06
N ALA A 67 -2.16 1.28 13.51
CA ALA A 67 -3.25 1.56 12.58
C ALA A 67 -3.20 0.68 11.32
N VAL A 68 -2.01 0.45 10.73
CA VAL A 68 -1.88 -0.42 9.55
C VAL A 68 -2.11 -1.89 9.87
N LEU A 69 -1.72 -2.35 11.07
CA LEU A 69 -2.02 -3.72 11.51
C LEU A 69 -3.53 -3.92 11.75
N GLU A 70 -4.20 -2.95 12.36
CA GLU A 70 -5.65 -2.96 12.52
C GLU A 70 -6.37 -2.93 11.15
N ALA A 71 -5.88 -2.13 10.19
CA ALA A 71 -6.43 -2.07 8.83
C ALA A 71 -6.24 -3.38 8.05
N ASN A 72 -5.15 -4.11 8.30
CA ASN A 72 -4.90 -5.43 7.71
C ASN A 72 -5.87 -6.50 8.25
N PHE A 73 -6.44 -6.29 9.45
CA PHE A 73 -7.35 -7.27 10.05
C PHE A 73 -8.62 -7.41 9.20
N LEU A 74 -8.84 -8.60 8.67
CA LEU A 74 -9.92 -8.94 7.74
C LEU A 74 -9.99 -8.03 6.51
N TYR A 75 -8.88 -7.34 6.18
CA TYR A 75 -8.78 -6.40 5.05
C TYR A 75 -9.80 -5.24 5.07
N GLN A 76 -10.37 -4.92 6.23
CA GLN A 76 -11.44 -3.92 6.35
C GLN A 76 -10.99 -2.50 6.00
N GLY A 77 -9.73 -2.17 6.28
CA GLY A 77 -9.16 -0.86 5.98
C GLY A 77 -8.35 -0.79 4.69
N THR A 78 -8.21 -1.90 3.97
CA THR A 78 -7.27 -2.02 2.84
C THR A 78 -7.90 -2.46 1.52
N GLY A 79 -9.21 -2.71 1.52
CA GLY A 79 -9.92 -3.13 0.29
C GLY A 79 -9.38 -4.45 -0.33
N GLY A 80 -8.87 -5.36 0.49
CA GLY A 80 -8.30 -6.63 0.04
C GLY A 80 -6.79 -6.60 -0.21
N ALA A 81 -6.14 -5.47 0.06
CA ALA A 81 -4.69 -5.31 0.06
C ALA A 81 -4.10 -5.55 1.47
N SER A 82 -2.80 -5.52 1.61
CA SER A 82 -2.09 -5.63 2.88
C SER A 82 -0.98 -4.60 2.97
N PHE A 83 -0.76 -4.04 4.16
CA PHE A 83 0.43 -3.25 4.42
C PHE A 83 1.64 -4.14 4.66
N ALA A 84 2.79 -3.69 4.17
CA ALA A 84 4.10 -4.30 4.39
C ALA A 84 5.15 -3.21 4.56
N LEU A 85 6.20 -3.52 5.33
CA LEU A 85 7.41 -2.72 5.37
C LEU A 85 8.47 -3.35 4.48
N ASN A 86 9.08 -2.55 3.62
CA ASN A 86 10.24 -2.98 2.85
C ASN A 86 11.46 -3.03 3.79
N PRO A 87 12.06 -4.21 4.02
CA PRO A 87 13.18 -4.33 4.97
C PRO A 87 14.47 -3.65 4.49
N ALA A 88 14.57 -3.32 3.20
CA ALA A 88 15.77 -2.69 2.64
C ALA A 88 15.86 -1.19 2.94
N ASP A 89 14.73 -0.49 2.98
CA ASP A 89 14.67 0.97 3.13
C ASP A 89 13.70 1.45 4.22
N GLY A 90 12.88 0.56 4.76
CA GLY A 90 11.88 0.89 5.80
C GLY A 90 10.64 1.60 5.27
N HIS A 91 10.46 1.67 3.94
CA HIS A 91 9.25 2.25 3.36
C HIS A 91 8.03 1.38 3.64
N LEU A 92 6.92 2.04 3.91
CA LEU A 92 5.61 1.41 4.01
C LEU A 92 5.05 1.22 2.61
N HIS A 93 4.63 0.02 2.30
CA HIS A 93 3.96 -0.32 1.05
C HIS A 93 2.55 -0.81 1.32
N LEU A 94 1.64 -0.52 0.40
CA LEU A 94 0.39 -1.26 0.24
C LEU A 94 0.59 -2.25 -0.90
N GLN A 95 0.18 -3.50 -0.72
CA GLN A 95 0.34 -4.55 -1.72
C GLN A 95 -0.86 -5.49 -1.74
N ARG A 96 -1.11 -6.04 -2.92
CA ARG A 96 -2.07 -7.13 -3.11
C ARG A 96 -1.51 -8.13 -4.11
N TYR A 97 -2.09 -9.31 -4.15
CA TYR A 97 -1.80 -10.27 -5.20
C TYR A 97 -3.09 -10.85 -5.79
N ASP A 98 -3.01 -11.21 -7.06
CA ASP A 98 -4.07 -11.87 -7.78
C ASP A 98 -3.50 -13.07 -8.57
N TRP A 99 -4.26 -14.15 -8.65
CA TRP A 99 -3.89 -15.27 -9.49
C TRP A 99 -4.04 -14.87 -10.97
N LEU A 100 -2.94 -14.86 -11.71
CA LEU A 100 -2.91 -14.42 -13.10
C LEU A 100 -3.90 -15.20 -13.99
N ALA A 101 -4.08 -16.50 -13.71
CA ALA A 101 -5.03 -17.34 -14.41
C ALA A 101 -6.52 -16.92 -14.26
N ARG A 102 -6.82 -16.08 -13.26
CA ARG A 102 -8.18 -15.58 -12.96
C ARG A 102 -8.41 -14.14 -13.41
N LEU A 103 -7.38 -13.50 -13.96
CA LEU A 103 -7.45 -12.13 -14.43
C LEU A 103 -7.69 -12.08 -15.93
N ASP A 104 -8.47 -11.11 -16.32
CA ASP A 104 -8.51 -10.49 -17.64
C ASP A 104 -8.20 -8.98 -17.48
N ALA A 105 -8.03 -8.29 -18.59
CA ALA A 105 -7.64 -6.88 -18.56
C ALA A 105 -8.71 -5.97 -17.90
N ASP A 106 -10.00 -6.32 -18.01
CA ASP A 106 -11.07 -5.53 -17.39
C ASP A 106 -11.08 -5.67 -15.89
N ARG A 107 -10.99 -6.90 -15.38
CA ARG A 107 -10.88 -7.18 -13.94
C ARG A 107 -9.61 -6.61 -13.34
N ALA A 108 -8.50 -6.69 -14.08
CA ALA A 108 -7.24 -6.12 -13.64
C ALA A 108 -7.34 -4.59 -13.54
N LEU A 109 -7.93 -3.91 -14.54
CA LEU A 109 -8.12 -2.46 -14.50
C LEU A 109 -9.04 -2.03 -13.35
N GLU A 110 -10.17 -2.71 -13.15
CA GLU A 110 -11.07 -2.45 -12.02
C GLU A 110 -10.37 -2.64 -10.67
N ALA A 111 -9.57 -3.69 -10.54
CA ALA A 111 -8.81 -3.96 -9.33
C ALA A 111 -7.72 -2.90 -9.08
N LEU A 112 -7.06 -2.42 -10.13
CA LEU A 112 -6.05 -1.35 -10.08
C LEU A 112 -6.67 -0.01 -9.67
N THR A 113 -7.83 0.36 -10.22
CA THR A 113 -8.52 1.60 -9.85
C THR A 113 -8.89 1.58 -8.37
N ARG A 114 -9.53 0.52 -7.88
CA ARG A 114 -9.84 0.38 -6.44
C ARG A 114 -8.61 0.38 -5.55
N PHE A 115 -7.51 -0.21 -6.03
CA PHE A 115 -6.24 -0.19 -5.31
C PHE A 115 -5.66 1.21 -5.24
N ALA A 116 -5.67 1.97 -6.34
CA ALA A 116 -5.21 3.35 -6.38
C ALA A 116 -6.02 4.26 -5.45
N ASP A 117 -7.34 4.11 -5.40
CA ASP A 117 -8.21 4.83 -4.45
C ASP A 117 -7.80 4.56 -2.98
N THR A 118 -7.53 3.29 -2.66
CA THR A 118 -7.08 2.91 -1.32
C THR A 118 -5.72 3.51 -0.97
N VAL A 119 -4.77 3.49 -1.92
CA VAL A 119 -3.45 4.15 -1.77
C VAL A 119 -3.60 5.64 -1.54
N ALA A 120 -4.44 6.32 -2.34
CA ALA A 120 -4.69 7.76 -2.21
C ALA A 120 -5.29 8.12 -0.84
N ALA A 121 -6.24 7.32 -0.35
CA ALA A 121 -6.83 7.50 0.97
C ALA A 121 -5.78 7.38 2.09
N TRP A 122 -4.95 6.35 2.05
CA TRP A 122 -3.90 6.15 3.05
C TRP A 122 -2.77 7.18 2.98
N ARG A 123 -2.42 7.66 1.79
CA ARG A 123 -1.47 8.79 1.66
C ARG A 123 -1.97 10.04 2.38
N ARG A 124 -3.28 10.33 2.33
CA ARG A 124 -3.90 11.44 3.09
C ARG A 124 -3.79 11.21 4.59
N ILE A 125 -4.15 10.02 5.08
CA ILE A 125 -4.04 9.66 6.50
C ILE A 125 -2.60 9.83 7.00
N ILE A 126 -1.60 9.36 6.25
CA ILE A 126 -0.18 9.48 6.59
C ILE A 126 0.26 10.95 6.57
N ALA A 127 -0.20 11.74 5.61
CA ALA A 127 0.10 13.17 5.52
C ALA A 127 -0.50 13.95 6.71
N ASP A 128 -1.74 13.66 7.10
CA ASP A 128 -2.39 14.28 8.25
C ASP A 128 -1.67 13.92 9.56
N CYS A 129 -1.19 12.68 9.69
CA CYS A 129 -0.35 12.28 10.80
C CYS A 129 0.95 13.08 10.89
N ARG A 130 1.54 13.49 9.76
CA ARG A 130 2.74 14.34 9.72
C ARG A 130 2.45 15.77 10.17
N GLN A 131 1.31 16.34 9.74
CA GLN A 131 0.91 17.70 10.09
C GLN A 131 0.60 17.84 11.58
N THR A 132 -0.12 16.90 12.17
CA THR A 132 -0.44 16.89 13.61
C THR A 132 0.81 16.72 14.48
N ALA A 133 1.83 15.99 14.03
CA ALA A 133 3.11 15.90 14.72
C ALA A 133 3.89 17.21 14.72
N SER A 134 3.85 17.98 13.62
CA SER A 134 4.52 19.28 13.50
C SER A 134 3.84 20.39 14.33
N SER A 135 2.57 20.24 14.67
CA SER A 135 1.80 21.20 15.46
C SER A 135 1.74 20.87 16.96
N ALA A 136 2.21 19.70 17.39
CA ALA A 136 2.28 19.32 18.78
C ALA A 136 3.46 20.02 19.46
N GLN A 137 3.18 21.14 20.11
CA GLN A 137 4.09 21.72 21.10
C GLN A 137 4.32 20.70 22.22
N PRO A 138 5.56 20.53 22.74
CA PRO A 138 5.78 19.58 23.81
C PRO A 138 4.88 19.92 25.00
N PRO A 139 4.21 18.92 25.62
CA PRO A 139 3.41 19.18 26.78
C PRO A 139 4.31 19.74 27.89
N SER A 140 4.05 20.97 28.27
CA SER A 140 4.59 21.60 29.46
C SER A 140 4.13 20.79 30.67
N GLU A 141 5.09 20.22 31.38
CA GLU A 141 5.01 19.64 32.72
C GLU A 141 3.96 18.55 32.97
N LEU A 142 4.47 17.35 33.20
CA LEU A 142 3.74 16.26 33.85
C LEU A 142 3.31 16.71 35.26
N PRO A 143 2.04 16.57 35.64
CA PRO A 143 1.65 16.71 37.04
C PRO A 143 2.33 15.60 37.87
N ALA A 144 2.88 15.98 39.02
CA ALA A 144 3.57 15.11 39.94
C ALA A 144 2.75 13.85 40.28
N ALA A 145 3.42 12.71 40.24
CA ALA A 145 2.84 11.40 40.54
C ALA A 145 2.09 11.39 41.87
N ALA A 146 0.82 10.98 41.84
CA ALA A 146 0.08 10.65 43.04
C ALA A 146 0.67 9.36 43.68
N PRO A 147 0.76 9.30 45.02
CA PRO A 147 1.35 8.13 45.70
C PRO A 147 0.45 6.91 45.54
N PHE A 148 1.05 5.79 45.15
CA PHE A 148 0.38 4.48 45.15
C PHE A 148 0.01 4.06 46.58
N LEU A 149 -1.26 3.90 46.89
CA LEU A 149 -1.71 3.22 48.09
C LEU A 149 -1.46 1.71 47.91
N ARG A 150 -0.60 1.14 48.78
CA ARG A 150 -0.51 -0.31 48.98
C ARG A 150 -1.69 -0.76 49.82
N VAL A 151 -2.41 -1.77 49.35
CA VAL A 151 -3.25 -2.66 50.15
C VAL A 151 -2.57 -4.00 50.21
#